data_27ddcca25364718cfef192a4eaeb9456
#
_entry.id   27ddcca25364718cfef192a4eaeb9456
#
_cell.length_a   1.000
_cell.length_b   1.000
_cell.length_c   1.000
_cell.angle_alpha   90.00
_cell.angle_beta   90.00
_cell.angle_gamma   90.00
#
_symmetry.space_group_name_H-M   'P 1'
#
loop_
_entity.id
_entity.type
_entity.pdbx_description
1 polymer ?
#
loop_
_entity_poly.entity_id
_entity_poly.type
_entity_poly.pdbx_seq_one_letter_code
_entity_poly.pdbx_strand_id
1 'polypeptide(L)'
;IPRQSWRKYLSLALATENFISTDWILDTPEFKEADIVHCHNLHGRYFNLHTLEKMAALKKVVWTLHDEWAITPHCAYTLEGTTMKHGLYTCPSLATQPRILWDNTKRLAGEKIAIYKRTNLTIVTPCAWLRERVKKTPLGEKDIRIIYNGINSDIFVKTDKATARQKLNLPLDKKIVLFLATAGKNNTWKGW
;
A
#
# COMPACT_ATOMS: atom_id res chain seq x y z
N ILE A 1 18.15 12.19 -3.00
CA ILE A 1 18.10 11.09 -4.01
C ILE A 1 18.08 11.77 -5.37
N PRO A 2 19.05 11.51 -6.29
CA PRO A 2 19.09 12.16 -7.59
C PRO A 2 17.84 11.81 -8.41
N ARG A 3 17.42 12.75 -9.25
CA ARG A 3 16.25 12.66 -10.14
C ARG A 3 16.26 11.35 -10.94
N GLN A 4 15.43 10.38 -10.50
CA GLN A 4 15.34 9.05 -11.12
C GLN A 4 14.29 9.05 -12.25
N SER A 5 14.27 10.07 -13.09
CA SER A 5 13.31 10.14 -14.21
C SER A 5 13.39 8.93 -15.14
N TRP A 6 14.59 8.42 -15.43
CA TRP A 6 14.79 7.25 -16.28
C TRP A 6 14.20 5.95 -15.70
N ARG A 7 14.22 5.78 -14.37
CA ARG A 7 13.58 4.63 -13.70
C ARG A 7 12.08 4.59 -13.94
N LYS A 8 11.43 5.76 -13.93
CA LYS A 8 10.01 5.88 -14.25
C LYS A 8 9.72 5.43 -15.68
N TYR A 9 10.52 5.87 -16.64
CA TYR A 9 10.34 5.50 -18.06
C TYR A 9 10.59 4.00 -18.28
N LEU A 10 11.64 3.44 -17.69
CA LEU A 10 11.90 2.00 -17.76
C LEU A 10 10.79 1.17 -17.12
N SER A 11 10.35 1.55 -15.93
CA SER A 11 9.21 0.87 -15.26
C SER A 11 7.95 0.88 -16.13
N LEU A 12 7.68 2.00 -16.78
CA LEU A 12 6.54 2.11 -17.70
C LEU A 12 6.74 1.24 -18.95
N ALA A 13 7.91 1.30 -19.57
CA ALA A 13 8.23 0.52 -20.79
C ALA A 13 8.22 -0.98 -20.51
N LEU A 14 8.75 -1.42 -19.38
CA LEU A 14 8.80 -2.83 -18.98
C LEU A 14 7.51 -3.29 -18.26
N ALA A 15 6.58 -2.38 -18.01
CA ALA A 15 5.37 -2.62 -17.24
C ALA A 15 5.65 -3.39 -15.92
N THR A 16 6.68 -2.98 -15.17
CA THR A 16 7.06 -3.57 -13.88
C THR A 16 7.77 -2.57 -13.00
N GLU A 17 7.71 -2.77 -11.68
CA GLU A 17 8.51 -2.01 -10.71
C GLU A 17 9.79 -2.77 -10.29
N ASN A 18 9.87 -4.07 -10.57
CA ASN A 18 10.94 -4.97 -10.12
C ASN A 18 12.15 -5.03 -11.09
N PHE A 19 12.52 -3.94 -11.74
CA PHE A 19 13.58 -3.92 -12.76
C PHE A 19 14.97 -3.50 -12.21
N ILE A 20 15.04 -2.99 -10.99
CA ILE A 20 16.29 -2.61 -10.32
C ILE A 20 16.37 -3.37 -9.01
N SER A 21 17.53 -3.99 -8.73
CA SER A 21 17.76 -4.61 -7.43
C SER A 21 17.82 -3.56 -6.33
N THR A 22 17.22 -3.89 -5.20
CA THR A 22 17.37 -3.15 -3.93
C THR A 22 18.11 -3.98 -2.89
N ASP A 23 18.85 -4.99 -3.32
CA ASP A 23 19.57 -5.91 -2.43
C ASP A 23 20.67 -5.24 -1.60
N TRP A 24 21.14 -4.07 -2.04
CA TRP A 24 22.07 -3.24 -1.26
C TRP A 24 21.55 -2.95 0.16
N ILE A 25 20.20 -3.00 0.38
CA ILE A 25 19.60 -2.83 1.71
C ILE A 25 20.11 -3.92 2.68
N LEU A 26 20.31 -5.14 2.17
CA LEU A 26 20.76 -6.29 2.98
C LEU A 26 22.17 -6.08 3.56
N ASP A 27 22.96 -5.20 2.93
CA ASP A 27 24.34 -4.90 3.35
C ASP A 27 24.42 -3.72 4.32
N THR A 28 23.32 -2.99 4.54
CA THR A 28 23.32 -1.85 5.46
C THR A 28 23.46 -2.29 6.92
N PRO A 29 24.13 -1.48 7.76
CA PRO A 29 24.21 -1.76 9.20
C PRO A 29 22.84 -1.91 9.84
N GLU A 30 21.89 -1.03 9.48
CA GLU A 30 20.53 -1.02 10.02
C GLU A 30 19.78 -2.35 9.75
N PHE A 31 19.94 -2.93 8.56
CA PHE A 31 19.36 -4.24 8.27
C PHE A 31 20.07 -5.36 9.03
N LYS A 32 21.40 -5.34 9.10
CA LYS A 32 22.19 -6.38 9.76
C LYS A 32 21.90 -6.44 11.26
N GLU A 33 21.75 -5.30 11.90
CA GLU A 33 21.51 -5.17 13.34
C GLU A 33 20.04 -5.35 13.73
N ALA A 34 19.09 -5.18 12.79
CA ALA A 34 17.67 -5.30 13.07
C ALA A 34 17.28 -6.74 13.47
N ASP A 35 16.43 -6.87 14.48
CA ASP A 35 15.75 -8.12 14.83
C ASP A 35 14.55 -8.39 13.94
N ILE A 36 13.86 -7.32 13.53
CA ILE A 36 12.63 -7.34 12.74
C ILE A 36 12.71 -6.27 11.65
N VAL A 37 12.26 -6.60 10.45
CA VAL A 37 12.10 -5.63 9.36
C VAL A 37 10.62 -5.28 9.23
N HIS A 38 10.26 -4.01 9.38
CA HIS A 38 8.89 -3.53 9.20
C HIS A 38 8.77 -2.77 7.88
N CYS A 39 7.98 -3.32 6.97
CA CYS A 39 7.77 -2.79 5.64
C CYS A 39 6.43 -2.05 5.51
N HIS A 40 6.43 -0.98 4.72
CA HIS A 40 5.24 -0.21 4.32
C HIS A 40 5.33 0.10 2.83
N ASN A 41 4.18 0.23 2.15
CA ASN A 41 4.06 0.79 0.79
C ASN A 41 5.22 0.45 -0.17
N LEU A 42 5.48 -0.84 -0.40
CA LEU A 42 6.62 -1.32 -1.19
C LEU A 42 6.49 -1.06 -2.71
N HIS A 43 5.63 -0.14 -3.12
CA HIS A 43 5.41 0.27 -4.50
C HIS A 43 5.88 1.72 -4.74
N GLY A 44 5.92 2.16 -6.01
CA GLY A 44 6.36 3.50 -6.36
C GLY A 44 7.77 3.54 -6.96
N ARG A 45 8.25 2.43 -7.48
CA ARG A 45 9.52 2.28 -8.23
C ARG A 45 10.79 2.48 -7.41
N TYR A 46 10.70 2.38 -6.09
CA TYR A 46 11.86 2.50 -5.22
C TYR A 46 12.31 1.17 -4.62
N PHE A 47 11.45 0.16 -4.65
CA PHE A 47 11.70 -1.14 -4.04
C PHE A 47 11.48 -2.27 -5.04
N ASN A 48 12.32 -3.29 -4.99
CA ASN A 48 12.17 -4.52 -5.75
C ASN A 48 11.59 -5.61 -4.84
N LEU A 49 10.46 -6.18 -5.23
CA LEU A 49 9.76 -7.15 -4.40
C LEU A 49 10.55 -8.46 -4.19
N HIS A 50 11.50 -8.79 -5.07
CA HIS A 50 12.43 -9.91 -4.85
C HIS A 50 13.38 -9.69 -3.67
N THR A 51 13.68 -8.44 -3.32
CA THR A 51 14.46 -8.14 -2.11
C THR A 51 13.67 -8.48 -0.85
N LEU A 52 12.32 -8.38 -0.87
CA LEU A 52 11.47 -8.81 0.25
C LEU A 52 11.63 -10.31 0.54
N GLU A 53 11.75 -11.14 -0.51
CA GLU A 53 11.99 -12.58 -0.38
C GLU A 53 13.33 -12.85 0.34
N LYS A 54 14.39 -12.12 -0.04
CA LYS A 54 15.70 -12.23 0.59
C LYS A 54 15.69 -11.74 2.04
N MET A 55 15.01 -10.62 2.31
CA MET A 55 14.81 -10.12 3.68
C MET A 55 14.11 -11.15 4.56
N ALA A 56 13.03 -11.75 4.05
CA ALA A 56 12.24 -12.74 4.80
C ALA A 56 12.98 -14.07 5.03
N ALA A 57 14.00 -14.39 4.23
CA ALA A 57 14.88 -15.52 4.45
C ALA A 57 15.89 -15.26 5.59
N LEU A 58 16.23 -14.01 5.88
CA LEU A 58 17.25 -13.61 6.84
C LEU A 58 16.68 -13.10 8.16
N LYS A 59 15.52 -12.45 8.13
CA LYS A 59 14.91 -11.76 9.28
C LYS A 59 13.40 -12.01 9.34
N LYS A 60 12.80 -11.76 10.50
CA LYS A 60 11.34 -11.66 10.62
C LYS A 60 10.86 -10.40 9.89
N VAL A 61 9.90 -10.55 8.98
CA VAL A 61 9.35 -9.43 8.22
C VAL A 61 7.88 -9.23 8.57
N VAL A 62 7.56 -8.01 8.98
CA VAL A 62 6.19 -7.50 9.15
C VAL A 62 5.90 -6.55 8.02
N TRP A 63 4.81 -6.73 7.30
CA TRP A 63 4.41 -5.84 6.21
C TRP A 63 3.02 -5.25 6.46
N THR A 64 2.97 -3.95 6.76
CA THR A 64 1.72 -3.21 6.89
C THR A 64 1.25 -2.73 5.53
N LEU A 65 0.06 -3.18 5.14
CA LEU A 65 -0.59 -2.81 3.89
C LEU A 65 -1.45 -1.57 4.14
N HIS A 66 -1.18 -0.47 3.43
CA HIS A 66 -1.96 0.78 3.50
C HIS A 66 -2.93 0.93 2.33
N ASP A 67 -2.80 0.08 1.33
CA ASP A 67 -3.59 0.05 0.11
C ASP A 67 -3.69 -1.38 -0.46
N GLU A 68 -4.24 -1.52 -1.65
CA GLU A 68 -4.48 -2.81 -2.27
C GLU A 68 -3.35 -3.27 -3.21
N TRP A 69 -2.24 -2.54 -3.32
CA TRP A 69 -1.17 -2.89 -4.27
C TRP A 69 -0.63 -4.31 -4.08
N ALA A 70 -0.53 -4.77 -2.84
CA ALA A 70 -0.05 -6.12 -2.54
C ALA A 70 -0.97 -7.22 -3.09
N ILE A 71 -2.25 -6.94 -3.22
CA ILE A 71 -3.30 -7.90 -3.62
C ILE A 71 -3.85 -7.66 -5.03
N THR A 72 -3.19 -6.81 -5.82
CA THR A 72 -3.47 -6.53 -7.23
C THR A 72 -2.21 -6.73 -8.08
N PRO A 73 -2.30 -6.84 -9.40
CA PRO A 73 -1.11 -6.91 -10.25
C PRO A 73 -0.22 -5.66 -10.17
N HIS A 74 -0.80 -4.45 -10.21
CA HIS A 74 -0.03 -3.21 -10.20
C HIS A 74 -0.68 -2.05 -9.46
N CYS A 75 -2.01 -1.97 -9.35
CA CYS A 75 -2.69 -0.79 -8.83
C CYS A 75 -2.80 -0.75 -7.31
N ALA A 76 -2.84 0.45 -6.74
CA ALA A 76 -2.94 0.64 -5.29
C ALA A 76 -4.39 0.66 -4.78
N TYR A 77 -5.38 0.62 -5.66
CA TYR A 77 -6.80 0.58 -5.30
C TYR A 77 -7.62 -0.10 -6.39
N THR A 78 -8.75 -0.65 -5.98
CA THR A 78 -9.75 -1.24 -6.86
C THR A 78 -11.08 -0.49 -6.73
N LEU A 79 -12.05 -0.82 -7.58
CA LEU A 79 -13.41 -0.30 -7.48
C LEU A 79 -14.34 -1.35 -6.88
N GLU A 80 -15.53 -0.92 -6.46
CA GLU A 80 -16.61 -1.81 -6.04
C GLU A 80 -16.96 -2.78 -7.17
N GLY A 81 -17.27 -4.02 -6.84
CA GLY A 81 -17.54 -5.07 -7.83
C GLY A 81 -16.29 -5.65 -8.52
N THR A 82 -15.09 -5.26 -8.13
CA THR A 82 -13.84 -5.81 -8.69
C THR A 82 -13.77 -7.32 -8.53
N THR A 83 -13.49 -8.01 -9.63
CA THR A 83 -13.32 -9.47 -9.70
C THR A 83 -11.87 -9.88 -9.42
N MET A 84 -11.66 -11.18 -9.25
CA MET A 84 -10.31 -11.76 -9.16
C MET A 84 -9.91 -12.40 -10.49
N LYS A 85 -8.64 -12.20 -10.87
CA LYS A 85 -8.02 -12.86 -12.03
C LYS A 85 -6.58 -13.22 -11.71
N HIS A 86 -6.14 -14.40 -12.07
CA HIS A 86 -4.79 -14.89 -11.79
C HIS A 86 -4.44 -14.89 -10.29
N GLY A 87 -5.42 -15.08 -9.38
CA GLY A 87 -5.20 -15.13 -7.93
C GLY A 87 -5.11 -13.78 -7.21
N LEU A 88 -5.24 -12.67 -7.93
CA LEU A 88 -5.25 -11.31 -7.37
C LEU A 88 -6.48 -10.53 -7.87
N TYR A 89 -6.83 -9.44 -7.21
CA TYR A 89 -7.89 -8.54 -7.64
C TYR A 89 -7.49 -7.80 -8.91
N THR A 90 -8.43 -7.62 -9.84
CA THR A 90 -8.17 -6.90 -11.09
C THR A 90 -8.06 -5.39 -10.84
N CYS A 91 -7.21 -4.73 -11.61
CA CYS A 91 -7.12 -3.28 -11.61
C CYS A 91 -8.24 -2.66 -12.46
N PRO A 92 -8.77 -1.48 -12.10
CA PRO A 92 -9.81 -0.79 -12.88
C PRO A 92 -9.35 -0.48 -14.31
N SER A 93 -8.08 -0.12 -14.48
CA SER A 93 -7.45 0.12 -15.78
C SER A 93 -5.93 0.07 -15.67
N LEU A 94 -5.23 0.01 -16.80
CA LEU A 94 -3.77 0.10 -16.84
C LEU A 94 -3.25 1.46 -16.39
N ALA A 95 -4.08 2.50 -16.48
CA ALA A 95 -3.75 3.86 -16.03
C ALA A 95 -3.86 4.05 -14.52
N THR A 96 -4.49 3.11 -13.79
CA THR A 96 -4.59 3.16 -12.32
C THR A 96 -3.20 3.08 -11.68
N GLN A 97 -2.92 3.98 -10.74
CA GLN A 97 -1.58 4.09 -10.12
C GLN A 97 -1.24 2.91 -9.19
N PRO A 98 -0.01 2.45 -9.22
CA PRO A 98 1.09 2.69 -10.19
C PRO A 98 0.72 2.21 -11.59
N ARG A 99 0.69 3.13 -12.58
CA ARG A 99 0.26 2.82 -13.95
C ARG A 99 1.27 1.97 -14.72
N ILE A 100 0.77 1.18 -15.66
CA ILE A 100 1.55 0.46 -16.67
C ILE A 100 1.07 0.87 -18.07
N LEU A 101 1.93 0.74 -19.11
CA LEU A 101 1.60 1.18 -20.48
C LEU A 101 0.94 0.10 -21.33
N TRP A 102 1.19 -1.17 -21.02
CA TRP A 102 0.62 -2.32 -21.72
C TRP A 102 0.27 -3.42 -20.71
N ASP A 103 -0.63 -4.32 -21.09
CA ASP A 103 -1.14 -5.36 -20.20
C ASP A 103 -0.08 -6.44 -19.91
N ASN A 104 0.57 -6.30 -18.77
CA ASN A 104 1.49 -7.27 -18.20
C ASN A 104 0.91 -7.89 -16.89
N THR A 105 -0.38 -7.75 -16.67
CA THR A 105 -1.03 -8.09 -15.39
C THR A 105 -0.88 -9.57 -15.03
N LYS A 106 -0.94 -10.48 -16.00
CA LYS A 106 -0.74 -11.92 -15.76
C LYS A 106 0.65 -12.20 -15.20
N ARG A 107 1.70 -11.62 -15.81
CA ARG A 107 3.08 -11.79 -15.34
C ARG A 107 3.29 -11.19 -13.96
N LEU A 108 2.81 -9.96 -13.74
CA LEU A 108 2.94 -9.26 -12.46
C LEU A 108 2.24 -10.01 -11.33
N ALA A 109 1.03 -10.54 -11.58
CA ALA A 109 0.33 -11.39 -10.62
C ALA A 109 1.12 -12.67 -10.31
N GLY A 110 1.60 -13.36 -11.35
CA GLY A 110 2.39 -14.59 -11.20
C GLY A 110 3.67 -14.37 -10.39
N GLU A 111 4.39 -13.27 -10.66
CA GLU A 111 5.60 -12.87 -9.96
C GLU A 111 5.32 -12.62 -8.46
N LYS A 112 4.31 -11.82 -8.14
CA LYS A 112 3.89 -11.56 -6.75
C LYS A 112 3.53 -12.85 -6.02
N ILE A 113 2.68 -13.69 -6.61
CA ILE A 113 2.26 -14.95 -6.02
C ILE A 113 3.45 -15.88 -5.77
N ALA A 114 4.38 -15.96 -6.70
CA ALA A 114 5.57 -16.77 -6.55
C ALA A 114 6.43 -16.29 -5.37
N ILE A 115 6.62 -14.99 -5.23
CA ILE A 115 7.33 -14.39 -4.09
C ILE A 115 6.58 -14.69 -2.78
N TYR A 116 5.27 -14.45 -2.72
CA TYR A 116 4.47 -14.66 -1.50
C TYR A 116 4.50 -16.12 -1.02
N LYS A 117 4.46 -17.08 -1.93
CA LYS A 117 4.56 -18.50 -1.59
C LYS A 117 5.90 -18.85 -0.92
N ARG A 118 6.99 -18.21 -1.33
CA ARG A 118 8.34 -18.50 -0.82
C ARG A 118 8.72 -17.68 0.42
N THR A 119 7.92 -16.66 0.79
CA THR A 119 8.23 -15.77 1.91
C THR A 119 7.45 -16.15 3.17
N ASN A 120 8.08 -16.01 4.33
CA ASN A 120 7.39 -16.04 5.62
C ASN A 120 7.19 -14.61 6.11
N LEU A 121 5.94 -14.12 6.03
CA LEU A 121 5.57 -12.74 6.32
C LEU A 121 4.47 -12.71 7.39
N THR A 122 4.54 -11.73 8.28
CA THR A 122 3.38 -11.27 9.04
C THR A 122 2.77 -10.09 8.33
N ILE A 123 1.51 -10.18 7.95
CA ILE A 123 0.77 -9.10 7.28
C ILE A 123 -0.03 -8.32 8.31
N VAL A 124 0.07 -7.00 8.25
CA VAL A 124 -0.75 -6.10 9.06
C VAL A 124 -1.68 -5.31 8.15
N THR A 125 -2.94 -5.21 8.52
CA THR A 125 -3.93 -4.37 7.85
C THR A 125 -4.51 -3.34 8.82
N PRO A 126 -4.76 -2.09 8.40
CA PRO A 126 -5.28 -1.04 9.27
C PRO A 126 -6.80 -1.14 9.50
N CYS A 127 -7.48 -2.10 8.87
CA CYS A 127 -8.91 -2.31 9.03
C CYS A 127 -9.36 -3.72 8.64
N ALA A 128 -10.52 -4.12 9.12
CA ALA A 128 -11.11 -5.43 8.83
C ALA A 128 -11.44 -5.61 7.34
N TRP A 129 -11.89 -4.57 6.65
CA TRP A 129 -12.20 -4.62 5.23
C TRP A 129 -11.00 -5.08 4.39
N LEU A 130 -9.83 -4.48 4.59
CA LEU A 130 -8.62 -4.87 3.86
C LEU A 130 -8.17 -6.29 4.24
N ARG A 131 -8.28 -6.68 5.52
CA ARG A 131 -7.97 -8.04 5.95
C ARG A 131 -8.80 -9.08 5.19
N GLU A 132 -10.11 -8.89 5.09
CA GLU A 132 -10.99 -9.85 4.40
C GLU A 132 -10.69 -9.93 2.89
N ARG A 133 -10.20 -8.87 2.29
CA ARG A 133 -9.71 -8.89 0.91
C ARG A 133 -8.39 -9.64 0.78
N VAL A 134 -7.43 -9.39 1.67
CA VAL A 134 -6.13 -10.10 1.70
C VAL A 134 -6.34 -11.61 1.86
N LYS A 135 -7.24 -12.03 2.74
CA LYS A 135 -7.55 -13.45 2.96
C LYS A 135 -7.99 -14.22 1.71
N LYS A 136 -8.55 -13.53 0.72
CA LYS A 136 -8.97 -14.14 -0.55
C LYS A 136 -7.84 -14.31 -1.55
N THR A 137 -6.62 -13.86 -1.23
CA THR A 137 -5.44 -13.92 -2.09
C THR A 137 -4.40 -14.87 -1.50
N PRO A 138 -3.31 -15.20 -2.22
CA PRO A 138 -2.23 -16.02 -1.66
C PRO A 138 -1.58 -15.47 -0.38
N LEU A 139 -1.69 -14.17 -0.09
CA LEU A 139 -1.29 -13.62 1.21
C LEU A 139 -2.21 -14.07 2.35
N GLY A 140 -3.39 -14.59 2.06
CA GLY A 140 -4.34 -15.14 3.04
C GLY A 140 -3.80 -16.33 3.83
N GLU A 141 -2.79 -17.02 3.31
CA GLU A 141 -2.11 -18.15 3.98
C GLU A 141 -1.10 -17.69 5.04
N LYS A 142 -0.84 -16.37 5.15
CA LYS A 142 0.11 -15.78 6.11
C LYS A 142 -0.58 -15.44 7.44
N ASP A 143 0.23 -15.15 8.48
CA ASP A 143 -0.28 -14.55 9.71
C ASP A 143 -0.77 -13.12 9.41
N ILE A 144 -2.10 -12.89 9.50
CA ILE A 144 -2.70 -11.59 9.21
C ILE A 144 -3.29 -10.99 10.47
N ARG A 145 -2.83 -9.79 10.83
CA ARG A 145 -3.29 -9.06 12.01
C ARG A 145 -3.95 -7.74 11.62
N ILE A 146 -4.95 -7.32 12.40
CA ILE A 146 -5.50 -5.97 12.30
C ILE A 146 -4.79 -5.13 13.36
N ILE A 147 -4.12 -4.07 12.92
CA ILE A 147 -3.56 -3.06 13.80
C ILE A 147 -3.96 -1.72 13.21
N TYR A 148 -4.87 -1.02 13.90
CA TYR A 148 -5.36 0.29 13.48
C TYR A 148 -4.24 1.32 13.49
N ASN A 149 -4.33 2.32 12.61
CA ASN A 149 -3.40 3.44 12.64
C ASN A 149 -3.52 4.20 13.95
N GLY A 150 -2.39 4.46 14.60
CA GLY A 150 -2.34 5.27 15.80
C GLY A 150 -2.49 6.76 15.49
N ILE A 151 -3.02 7.51 16.46
CA ILE A 151 -3.04 8.97 16.46
C ILE A 151 -2.50 9.47 17.80
N ASN A 152 -1.98 10.68 17.82
CA ASN A 152 -1.56 11.32 19.07
C ASN A 152 -2.80 11.80 19.83
N SER A 153 -3.17 11.09 20.90
CA SER A 153 -4.34 11.38 21.73
C SER A 153 -4.21 12.68 22.54
N ASP A 154 -3.01 13.22 22.71
CA ASP A 154 -2.79 14.50 23.39
C ASP A 154 -3.14 15.69 22.48
N ILE A 155 -3.04 15.48 21.16
CA ILE A 155 -3.37 16.50 20.14
C ILE A 155 -4.81 16.31 19.66
N PHE A 156 -5.21 15.08 19.34
CA PHE A 156 -6.53 14.76 18.80
C PHE A 156 -7.51 14.42 19.93
N VAL A 157 -7.89 15.43 20.70
CA VAL A 157 -8.83 15.31 21.81
C VAL A 157 -10.23 15.74 21.39
N LYS A 158 -11.25 15.12 21.99
CA LYS A 158 -12.63 15.55 21.81
C LYS A 158 -12.84 16.88 22.52
N THR A 159 -13.12 17.92 21.76
CA THR A 159 -13.44 19.26 22.26
C THR A 159 -14.97 19.46 22.20
N ASP A 160 -15.50 20.29 23.14
CA ASP A 160 -16.89 20.71 23.05
C ASP A 160 -17.22 21.36 21.71
N LYS A 161 -18.38 21.01 21.15
CA LYS A 161 -18.80 21.41 19.81
C LYS A 161 -18.93 22.94 19.67
N ALA A 162 -19.52 23.61 20.67
CA ALA A 162 -19.70 25.07 20.62
C ALA A 162 -18.35 25.78 20.65
N THR A 163 -17.48 25.37 21.58
CA THR A 163 -16.11 25.88 21.73
C THR A 163 -15.29 25.71 20.47
N ALA A 164 -15.33 24.49 19.85
CA ALA A 164 -14.61 24.22 18.61
C ALA A 164 -15.12 25.10 17.45
N ARG A 165 -16.45 25.27 17.33
CA ARG A 165 -17.05 26.11 16.28
C ARG A 165 -16.71 27.59 16.45
N GLN A 166 -16.75 28.10 17.67
CA GLN A 166 -16.34 29.48 17.98
C GLN A 166 -14.87 29.71 17.60
N LYS A 167 -13.99 28.79 18.01
CA LYS A 167 -12.54 28.86 17.72
C LYS A 167 -12.25 28.83 16.21
N LEU A 168 -13.07 28.15 15.43
CA LEU A 168 -12.93 28.02 13.97
C LEU A 168 -13.80 29.01 13.17
N ASN A 169 -14.51 29.94 13.83
CA ASN A 169 -15.45 30.87 13.21
C ASN A 169 -16.51 30.17 12.35
N LEU A 170 -17.06 29.07 12.86
CA LEU A 170 -18.11 28.29 12.17
C LEU A 170 -19.49 28.56 12.76
N PRO A 171 -20.59 28.49 11.98
CA PRO A 171 -21.95 28.64 12.45
C PRO A 171 -22.28 27.65 13.58
N LEU A 172 -22.89 28.15 14.67
CA LEU A 172 -23.23 27.32 15.83
C LEU A 172 -24.46 26.45 15.58
N ASP A 173 -25.41 26.94 14.78
CA ASP A 173 -26.76 26.40 14.57
C ASP A 173 -26.87 25.50 13.33
N LYS A 174 -25.91 25.56 12.41
CA LYS A 174 -26.01 24.85 11.12
C LYS A 174 -25.40 23.44 11.18
N LYS A 175 -25.90 22.57 10.30
CA LYS A 175 -25.22 21.30 9.99
C LYS A 175 -23.98 21.59 9.17
N ILE A 176 -22.86 20.97 9.53
CA ILE A 176 -21.57 21.11 8.86
C ILE A 176 -21.16 19.75 8.32
N VAL A 177 -20.87 19.67 7.03
CA VAL A 177 -20.26 18.50 6.39
C VAL A 177 -18.84 18.87 6.00
N LEU A 178 -17.86 18.13 6.52
CA LEU A 178 -16.45 18.30 6.17
C LEU A 178 -16.02 17.20 5.23
N PHE A 179 -15.43 17.60 4.08
CA PHE A 179 -14.72 16.69 3.20
C PHE A 179 -13.23 17.03 3.23
N LEU A 180 -12.43 16.05 3.64
CA LEU A 180 -10.98 16.17 3.72
C LEU A 180 -10.31 15.12 2.84
N ALA A 181 -9.60 15.56 1.81
CA ALA A 181 -8.87 14.66 0.92
C ALA A 181 -7.65 15.36 0.29
N THR A 182 -6.58 14.60 0.04
CA THR A 182 -5.48 15.06 -0.81
C THR A 182 -6.02 15.38 -2.20
N ALA A 183 -5.67 16.55 -2.77
CA ALA A 183 -6.20 17.10 -4.02
C ALA A 183 -7.72 17.40 -4.00
N GLY A 184 -8.36 17.40 -2.84
CA GLY A 184 -9.75 17.79 -2.65
C GLY A 184 -10.71 17.06 -3.59
N LYS A 185 -11.67 17.80 -4.19
CA LYS A 185 -12.67 17.28 -5.11
C LYS A 185 -12.11 16.72 -6.43
N ASN A 186 -10.87 17.05 -6.78
CA ASN A 186 -10.23 16.52 -7.99
C ASN A 186 -9.73 15.08 -7.81
N ASN A 187 -9.77 14.54 -6.60
CA ASN A 187 -9.41 13.16 -6.33
C ASN A 187 -10.66 12.26 -6.34
N THR A 188 -10.98 11.71 -7.49
CA THR A 188 -12.18 10.87 -7.72
C THR A 188 -12.22 9.63 -6.81
N TRP A 189 -11.06 9.15 -6.33
CA TRP A 189 -10.96 8.00 -5.44
C TRP A 189 -11.39 8.29 -4.00
N LYS A 190 -11.59 9.54 -3.66
CA LYS A 190 -11.97 9.96 -2.30
C LYS A 190 -13.49 10.18 -2.15
N GLY A 191 -14.26 9.89 -3.20
CA GLY A 191 -15.72 9.85 -3.11
C GLY A 191 -16.39 11.24 -3.00
N TRP A 192 -15.79 12.26 -3.62
CA TRP A 192 -16.42 13.58 -3.73
C TRP A 192 -17.61 13.52 -4.69
#